data_fee2ccd677b0cedaa1cb1107076fdfee
#
_entry.id   fee2ccd677b0cedaa1cb1107076fdfee
#
_cell.length_a   1.000
_cell.length_b   1.000
_cell.length_c   1.000
_cell.angle_alpha   90.00
_cell.angle_beta   90.00
_cell.angle_gamma   90.00
#
_symmetry.space_group_name_H-M   'P 1'
#
loop_
_entity.id
_entity.type
_entity.pdbx_description
1 polymer ?
#
loop_
_entity_poly.entity_id
_entity_poly.type
_entity_poly.pdbx_seq_one_letter_code
_entity_poly.pdbx_strand_id
1 'polypeptide(L)'
;MSQDEVIEIFGNPDAVSTMRSDGKPLILKYHDIELHFDRKVPHGLYLVYSDDEIELSITDHHEEPLQPITSTEPVDNEFFLQDGAVYFSGLYENGLLKGVAPKDFCCWHYWGKSSTACFLGGIRLRGADPASFRVLNYAYAMDKTAVYTTSGRISDAELAAFQVLDNGQNDSGAPQGYAKDSRQVYFHNGDGKVKIIKGAEVSSFLSLGDTYFARDEKRIYAYGKQLPKAELTSWELLSHWYSRDAKRVYYLNREIKGADRDSFTVCTPLDAPPLADHLARDKDHFYQNDEIMEETQWLEQLRKMAQEP
;
A
#
# COMPACT_ATOMS: atom_id res chain seq x y z
N MET A 1 5.04 -16.56 5.57
CA MET A 1 6.11 -17.53 5.84
C MET A 1 6.27 -17.68 7.35
N SER A 2 6.27 -18.89 7.88
CA SER A 2 6.50 -19.14 9.30
C SER A 2 7.99 -19.08 9.64
N GLN A 3 8.32 -18.98 10.94
CA GLN A 3 9.72 -19.06 11.37
C GLN A 3 10.36 -20.40 11.02
N ASP A 4 9.60 -21.48 11.14
CA ASP A 4 10.09 -22.83 10.87
C ASP A 4 10.42 -22.98 9.36
N GLU A 5 9.59 -22.42 8.46
CA GLU A 5 9.86 -22.36 7.03
C GLU A 5 11.07 -21.48 6.68
N VAL A 6 11.26 -20.37 7.39
CA VAL A 6 12.47 -19.53 7.24
C VAL A 6 13.72 -20.28 7.64
N ILE A 7 13.70 -20.96 8.80
CA ILE A 7 14.85 -21.74 9.29
C ILE A 7 15.14 -22.94 8.36
N GLU A 8 14.11 -23.56 7.81
CA GLU A 8 14.28 -24.63 6.82
C GLU A 8 14.98 -24.16 5.54
N ILE A 9 14.68 -22.91 5.09
CA ILE A 9 15.24 -22.35 3.87
C ILE A 9 16.64 -21.77 4.09
N PHE A 10 16.85 -21.00 5.16
CA PHE A 10 18.07 -20.21 5.39
C PHE A 10 19.02 -20.82 6.43
N GLY A 11 18.61 -21.89 7.11
CA GLY A 11 19.35 -22.46 8.24
C GLY A 11 19.10 -21.73 9.57
N ASN A 12 19.94 -22.02 10.57
CA ASN A 12 19.82 -21.34 11.85
C ASN A 12 20.22 -19.87 11.74
N PRO A 13 19.48 -18.93 12.37
CA PRO A 13 19.85 -17.52 12.37
C PRO A 13 21.13 -17.27 13.19
N ASP A 14 21.88 -16.24 12.82
CA ASP A 14 23.10 -15.79 13.52
C ASP A 14 22.77 -15.21 14.90
N ALA A 15 21.60 -14.56 15.02
CA ALA A 15 21.09 -14.00 16.26
C ALA A 15 19.56 -14.01 16.30
N VAL A 16 19.00 -13.93 17.49
CA VAL A 16 17.57 -13.79 17.72
C VAL A 16 17.30 -12.70 18.75
N SER A 17 16.19 -11.98 18.62
CA SER A 17 15.80 -10.97 19.59
C SER A 17 14.41 -11.23 20.14
N THR A 18 14.12 -10.73 21.32
CA THR A 18 12.84 -10.70 22.02
C THR A 18 12.01 -11.99 21.86
N MET A 19 11.99 -12.78 22.91
CA MET A 19 11.21 -14.03 22.94
C MET A 19 9.73 -13.75 23.16
N ARG A 20 8.88 -14.48 22.47
CA ARG A 20 7.43 -14.53 22.68
C ARG A 20 7.10 -15.37 23.92
N SER A 21 5.84 -15.29 24.36
CA SER A 21 5.33 -16.12 25.45
C SER A 21 5.32 -17.64 25.14
N ASP A 22 5.32 -17.99 23.84
CA ASP A 22 5.42 -19.37 23.34
C ASP A 22 6.86 -19.87 23.17
N GLY A 23 7.85 -19.05 23.56
CA GLY A 23 9.27 -19.38 23.47
C GLY A 23 9.89 -19.18 22.09
N LYS A 24 9.14 -18.64 21.12
CA LYS A 24 9.67 -18.31 19.77
C LYS A 24 10.16 -16.87 19.72
N PRO A 25 11.28 -16.57 19.03
CA PRO A 25 11.76 -15.21 18.87
C PRO A 25 10.83 -14.38 17.98
N LEU A 26 10.83 -13.05 18.16
CA LEU A 26 10.11 -12.14 17.28
C LEU A 26 10.93 -11.74 16.05
N ILE A 27 12.25 -11.82 16.15
CA ILE A 27 13.17 -11.44 15.07
C ILE A 27 14.20 -12.54 14.90
N LEU A 28 14.42 -12.95 13.66
CA LEU A 28 15.54 -13.80 13.24
C LEU A 28 16.52 -12.94 12.45
N LYS A 29 17.80 -12.98 12.82
CA LYS A 29 18.85 -12.22 12.10
C LYS A 29 19.75 -13.18 11.33
N TYR A 30 19.97 -12.86 10.06
CA TYR A 30 20.86 -13.56 9.14
C TYR A 30 21.81 -12.53 8.50
N HIS A 31 23.04 -12.45 8.98
CA HIS A 31 24.04 -11.45 8.58
C HIS A 31 23.50 -10.02 8.75
N ASP A 32 23.23 -9.33 7.65
CA ASP A 32 22.69 -7.98 7.54
C ASP A 32 21.16 -7.93 7.40
N ILE A 33 20.49 -9.09 7.43
CA ILE A 33 19.04 -9.18 7.25
C ILE A 33 18.36 -9.52 8.57
N GLU A 34 17.35 -8.75 8.95
CA GLU A 34 16.45 -9.04 10.06
C GLU A 34 15.06 -9.40 9.56
N LEU A 35 14.55 -10.54 9.98
CA LEU A 35 13.22 -11.04 9.64
C LEU A 35 12.30 -10.91 10.85
N HIS A 36 11.30 -10.07 10.76
CA HIS A 36 10.37 -9.74 11.84
C HIS A 36 9.04 -10.50 11.70
N PHE A 37 8.54 -11.06 12.80
CA PHE A 37 7.33 -11.87 12.85
C PHE A 37 6.27 -11.26 13.76
N ASP A 38 5.01 -11.27 13.34
CA ASP A 38 3.90 -10.72 14.09
C ASP A 38 3.72 -11.44 15.44
N ARG A 39 3.34 -10.66 16.46
CA ARG A 39 3.01 -11.17 17.80
C ARG A 39 1.69 -11.92 17.87
N LYS A 40 0.75 -11.61 16.99
CA LYS A 40 -0.64 -12.08 17.04
C LYS A 40 -0.92 -13.23 16.09
N VAL A 41 -0.18 -13.33 15.00
CA VAL A 41 -0.39 -14.33 13.95
C VAL A 41 0.72 -15.38 14.04
N PRO A 42 0.42 -16.69 14.18
CA PRO A 42 1.44 -17.73 14.37
C PRO A 42 2.44 -17.89 13.22
N HIS A 43 2.20 -17.27 12.06
CA HIS A 43 2.90 -17.54 10.80
C HIS A 43 3.28 -16.29 10.00
N GLY A 44 3.30 -15.09 10.60
CA GLY A 44 3.43 -13.85 9.84
C GLY A 44 4.84 -13.27 9.86
N LEU A 45 5.71 -13.64 8.90
CA LEU A 45 6.81 -12.76 8.52
C LEU A 45 6.20 -11.50 7.90
N TYR A 46 6.31 -10.35 8.56
CA TYR A 46 5.69 -9.11 8.07
C TYR A 46 6.70 -8.06 7.65
N LEU A 47 7.98 -8.22 8.04
CA LEU A 47 8.98 -7.21 7.81
C LEU A 47 10.36 -7.83 7.65
N VAL A 48 11.13 -7.34 6.70
CA VAL A 48 12.54 -7.69 6.49
C VAL A 48 13.34 -6.39 6.46
N TYR A 49 14.29 -6.26 7.39
CA TYR A 49 15.28 -5.20 7.38
C TYR A 49 16.61 -5.72 6.81
N SER A 50 17.32 -4.86 6.12
CA SER A 50 18.73 -5.02 5.83
C SER A 50 19.51 -3.90 6.52
N ASP A 51 20.73 -4.15 6.99
CA ASP A 51 21.61 -3.11 7.58
C ASP A 51 21.97 -2.00 6.55
N ASP A 52 21.64 -2.19 5.25
CA ASP A 52 21.74 -1.18 4.20
C ASP A 52 20.55 -0.21 4.16
N GLU A 53 19.80 -0.05 5.25
CA GLU A 53 18.70 0.91 5.46
C GLU A 53 17.51 0.80 4.49
N ILE A 54 17.26 -0.35 3.88
CA ILE A 54 16.07 -0.56 3.05
C ILE A 54 15.11 -1.50 3.78
N GLU A 55 14.07 -0.91 4.35
CA GLU A 55 12.92 -1.64 4.88
C GLU A 55 12.19 -2.34 3.73
N LEU A 56 12.37 -3.66 3.62
CA LEU A 56 11.58 -4.49 2.72
C LEU A 56 10.38 -5.01 3.49
N SER A 57 9.28 -4.27 3.46
CA SER A 57 8.00 -4.79 3.96
C SER A 57 7.56 -5.95 3.07
N ILE A 58 7.78 -7.18 3.51
CA ILE A 58 7.07 -8.33 2.98
C ILE A 58 5.75 -8.38 3.73
N THR A 59 4.79 -7.63 3.27
CA THR A 59 3.41 -7.85 3.68
C THR A 59 3.04 -9.25 3.19
N ASP A 60 2.88 -10.18 4.13
CA ASP A 60 2.20 -11.44 3.87
C ASP A 60 0.77 -11.03 3.51
N HIS A 61 0.45 -11.06 2.22
CA HIS A 61 -0.82 -10.58 1.71
C HIS A 61 -1.91 -11.58 2.10
N HIS A 62 -2.32 -11.49 3.35
CA HIS A 62 -3.50 -12.17 3.82
C HIS A 62 -4.70 -11.61 3.08
N GLU A 63 -5.46 -12.51 2.49
CA GLU A 63 -6.79 -12.18 2.01
C GLU A 63 -7.57 -11.56 3.18
N GLU A 64 -8.15 -10.38 2.96
CA GLU A 64 -8.94 -9.72 3.99
C GLU A 64 -10.25 -10.49 4.18
N PRO A 65 -10.50 -11.04 5.38
CA PRO A 65 -11.67 -11.88 5.60
C PRO A 65 -12.93 -11.04 5.60
N LEU A 66 -13.80 -11.28 4.62
CA LEU A 66 -15.15 -10.71 4.61
C LEU A 66 -15.93 -11.18 5.84
N GLN A 67 -16.38 -10.24 6.67
CA GLN A 67 -17.13 -10.50 7.90
C GLN A 67 -18.63 -10.32 7.68
N PRO A 68 -19.48 -11.08 8.36
CA PRO A 68 -20.91 -10.82 8.38
C PRO A 68 -21.18 -9.37 8.82
N ILE A 69 -22.10 -8.71 8.10
CA ILE A 69 -22.45 -7.32 8.43
C ILE A 69 -23.15 -7.22 9.80
N THR A 70 -22.65 -6.36 10.66
CA THR A 70 -23.21 -6.10 12.00
C THR A 70 -23.40 -4.62 12.29
N SER A 71 -22.72 -3.73 11.57
CA SER A 71 -22.83 -2.28 11.78
C SER A 71 -24.25 -1.77 11.50
N THR A 72 -24.77 -0.93 12.39
CA THR A 72 -26.06 -0.25 12.22
C THR A 72 -25.89 1.25 12.03
N GLU A 73 -24.68 1.75 12.16
CA GLU A 73 -24.37 3.19 11.99
C GLU A 73 -23.71 3.41 10.62
N PRO A 74 -24.11 4.47 9.91
CA PRO A 74 -23.48 4.85 8.65
C PRO A 74 -22.07 5.40 8.92
N VAL A 75 -21.07 4.63 8.54
CA VAL A 75 -19.65 5.03 8.50
C VAL A 75 -19.27 5.28 7.05
N ASP A 76 -18.46 6.30 6.79
CA ASP A 76 -18.03 6.62 5.43
C ASP A 76 -17.23 5.47 4.83
N ASN A 77 -17.53 5.13 3.58
CA ASN A 77 -17.00 4.00 2.83
C ASN A 77 -17.24 2.61 3.45
N GLU A 78 -18.34 2.46 4.21
CA GLU A 78 -18.72 1.17 4.81
C GLU A 78 -20.19 0.79 4.55
N PHE A 79 -20.47 -0.50 4.71
CA PHE A 79 -21.82 -1.03 4.70
C PHE A 79 -22.44 -0.99 6.10
N PHE A 80 -23.74 -0.76 6.16
CA PHE A 80 -24.50 -0.74 7.41
C PHE A 80 -25.91 -1.30 7.23
N LEU A 81 -26.55 -1.66 8.35
CA LEU A 81 -27.91 -2.18 8.39
C LEU A 81 -28.86 -1.04 8.79
N GLN A 82 -29.91 -0.86 7.99
CA GLN A 82 -31.02 0.03 8.32
C GLN A 82 -32.33 -0.63 7.89
N ASP A 83 -33.35 -0.63 8.77
CA ASP A 83 -34.70 -1.16 8.52
C ASP A 83 -34.70 -2.60 7.96
N GLY A 84 -33.75 -3.44 8.42
CA GLY A 84 -33.62 -4.83 7.99
C GLY A 84 -33.06 -5.03 6.59
N ALA A 85 -32.41 -4.02 6.02
CA ALA A 85 -31.77 -4.07 4.72
C ALA A 85 -30.31 -3.60 4.79
N VAL A 86 -29.51 -3.93 3.76
CA VAL A 86 -28.10 -3.55 3.64
C VAL A 86 -28.00 -2.23 2.85
N TYR A 87 -27.31 -1.28 3.39
CA TYR A 87 -26.99 0.01 2.78
C TYR A 87 -25.46 0.19 2.69
N PHE A 88 -25.04 1.11 1.83
CA PHE A 88 -23.68 1.60 1.75
C PHE A 88 -23.65 3.14 1.88
N SER A 89 -22.68 3.66 2.64
CA SER A 89 -22.37 5.09 2.75
C SER A 89 -20.95 5.33 2.26
N GLY A 90 -20.74 6.24 1.30
CA GLY A 90 -19.41 6.58 0.82
C GLY A 90 -19.35 6.93 -0.68
N LEU A 91 -18.16 6.83 -1.26
CA LEU A 91 -17.88 7.29 -2.62
C LEU A 91 -18.44 6.37 -3.73
N TYR A 92 -18.77 5.10 -3.42
CA TYR A 92 -19.14 4.10 -4.41
C TYR A 92 -20.66 3.84 -4.40
N GLU A 93 -21.44 4.76 -4.97
CA GLU A 93 -22.90 4.65 -5.11
C GLU A 93 -23.65 4.39 -3.78
N ASN A 94 -23.93 5.45 -3.04
CA ASN A 94 -24.65 5.40 -1.76
C ASN A 94 -26.04 4.81 -1.89
N GLY A 95 -26.49 4.13 -0.84
CA GLY A 95 -27.87 3.75 -0.63
C GLY A 95 -28.11 2.25 -0.48
N LEU A 96 -29.36 1.85 -0.70
CA LEU A 96 -29.85 0.51 -0.51
C LEU A 96 -29.26 -0.50 -1.53
N LEU A 97 -28.70 -1.60 -1.04
CA LEU A 97 -28.34 -2.75 -1.87
C LEU A 97 -29.57 -3.58 -2.19
N LYS A 98 -30.15 -3.37 -3.37
CA LYS A 98 -31.37 -4.05 -3.78
C LYS A 98 -31.21 -5.54 -3.92
N GLY A 99 -32.11 -6.31 -3.32
CA GLY A 99 -32.14 -7.78 -3.44
C GLY A 99 -31.07 -8.50 -2.63
N VAL A 100 -30.49 -7.83 -1.63
CA VAL A 100 -29.51 -8.41 -0.70
C VAL A 100 -30.18 -8.65 0.63
N ALA A 101 -30.12 -9.91 1.12
CA ALA A 101 -30.58 -10.24 2.46
C ALA A 101 -29.42 -10.06 3.47
N PRO A 102 -29.59 -9.33 4.57
CA PRO A 102 -28.52 -9.08 5.54
C PRO A 102 -27.82 -10.35 6.06
N LYS A 103 -28.60 -11.40 6.33
CA LYS A 103 -28.08 -12.69 6.83
C LYS A 103 -27.08 -13.41 5.90
N ASP A 104 -27.11 -13.05 4.61
CA ASP A 104 -26.26 -13.66 3.57
C ASP A 104 -25.16 -12.70 3.10
N PHE A 105 -25.03 -11.52 3.75
CA PHE A 105 -24.11 -10.50 3.32
C PHE A 105 -22.85 -10.44 4.23
N CYS A 106 -21.70 -10.51 3.59
CA CYS A 106 -20.40 -10.31 4.23
C CYS A 106 -19.66 -9.16 3.54
N CYS A 107 -18.94 -8.36 4.31
CA CYS A 107 -18.20 -7.20 3.80
C CYS A 107 -16.86 -6.99 4.52
N TRP A 108 -16.01 -6.19 3.88
CA TRP A 108 -14.81 -5.59 4.43
C TRP A 108 -14.64 -4.22 3.77
N HIS A 109 -14.77 -3.14 4.54
CA HIS A 109 -14.87 -1.78 4.03
C HIS A 109 -15.90 -1.68 2.89
N TYR A 110 -15.52 -1.17 1.72
CA TYR A 110 -16.39 -1.04 0.55
C TYR A 110 -16.47 -2.29 -0.34
N TRP A 111 -15.80 -3.38 0.01
CA TRP A 111 -15.97 -4.67 -0.67
C TRP A 111 -17.00 -5.53 0.02
N GLY A 112 -17.93 -6.10 -0.74
CA GLY A 112 -18.97 -6.92 -0.16
C GLY A 112 -19.44 -8.04 -1.08
N LYS A 113 -20.03 -9.09 -0.50
CA LYS A 113 -20.70 -10.15 -1.25
C LYS A 113 -21.90 -10.69 -0.51
N SER A 114 -22.87 -11.17 -1.30
CA SER A 114 -23.96 -12.05 -0.88
C SER A 114 -23.77 -13.43 -1.52
N SER A 115 -24.70 -14.34 -1.29
CA SER A 115 -24.74 -15.65 -1.99
C SER A 115 -24.89 -15.54 -3.51
N THR A 116 -25.35 -14.39 -4.04
CA THR A 116 -25.71 -14.21 -5.46
C THR A 116 -25.00 -13.06 -6.17
N ALA A 117 -24.26 -12.20 -5.45
CA ALA A 117 -23.63 -11.03 -6.04
C ALA A 117 -22.43 -10.54 -5.22
N CYS A 118 -21.49 -9.88 -5.93
CA CYS A 118 -20.38 -9.14 -5.32
C CYS A 118 -20.55 -7.64 -5.54
N PHE A 119 -20.00 -6.83 -4.65
CA PHE A 119 -20.23 -5.40 -4.61
C PHE A 119 -18.93 -4.64 -4.34
N LEU A 120 -18.87 -3.46 -4.95
CA LEU A 120 -17.98 -2.36 -4.58
C LEU A 120 -18.88 -1.21 -4.12
N GLY A 121 -18.98 -0.99 -2.82
CA GLY A 121 -19.98 -0.11 -2.27
C GLY A 121 -21.39 -0.50 -2.74
N GLY A 122 -22.18 0.45 -3.21
CA GLY A 122 -23.49 0.20 -3.81
C GLY A 122 -23.46 -0.40 -5.21
N ILE A 123 -22.27 -0.47 -5.84
CA ILE A 123 -22.11 -0.93 -7.23
C ILE A 123 -22.04 -2.46 -7.29
N ARG A 124 -22.97 -3.09 -8.00
CA ARG A 124 -22.90 -4.53 -8.26
C ARG A 124 -21.83 -4.85 -9.31
N LEU A 125 -20.88 -5.71 -8.96
CA LEU A 125 -19.83 -6.19 -9.85
C LEU A 125 -20.39 -7.20 -10.85
N ARG A 126 -20.56 -6.78 -12.10
CA ARG A 126 -21.16 -7.64 -13.16
C ARG A 126 -20.25 -8.82 -13.49
N GLY A 127 -20.80 -10.04 -13.42
CA GLY A 127 -20.09 -11.26 -13.77
C GLY A 127 -19.10 -11.76 -12.72
N ALA A 128 -19.03 -11.11 -11.56
CA ALA A 128 -18.28 -11.62 -10.44
C ALA A 128 -18.93 -12.88 -9.86
N ASP A 129 -18.10 -13.85 -9.49
CA ASP A 129 -18.53 -15.11 -8.88
C ASP A 129 -18.44 -15.04 -7.35
N PRO A 130 -19.58 -14.97 -6.63
CA PRO A 130 -19.57 -14.83 -5.18
C PRO A 130 -18.93 -16.01 -4.44
N ALA A 131 -18.96 -17.20 -5.04
CA ALA A 131 -18.43 -18.41 -4.41
C ALA A 131 -16.89 -18.36 -4.27
N SER A 132 -16.21 -17.72 -5.23
CA SER A 132 -14.74 -17.59 -5.25
C SER A 132 -14.25 -16.15 -5.01
N PHE A 133 -15.17 -15.22 -4.74
CA PHE A 133 -14.81 -13.81 -4.51
C PHE A 133 -14.08 -13.65 -3.18
N ARG A 134 -12.93 -12.99 -3.22
CA ARG A 134 -12.06 -12.67 -2.10
C ARG A 134 -11.48 -11.26 -2.24
N VAL A 135 -11.27 -10.59 -1.15
CA VAL A 135 -10.63 -9.29 -1.09
C VAL A 135 -9.14 -9.49 -0.82
N LEU A 136 -8.29 -8.80 -1.56
CA LEU A 136 -6.83 -8.90 -1.42
C LEU A 136 -6.27 -7.76 -0.57
N ASN A 137 -6.76 -6.54 -0.76
CA ASN A 137 -6.45 -5.34 0.01
C ASN A 137 -7.47 -4.23 -0.32
N TYR A 138 -7.23 -2.99 0.11
CA TYR A 138 -8.12 -1.87 -0.20
C TYR A 138 -8.31 -1.64 -1.71
N ALA A 139 -7.28 -1.79 -2.53
CA ALA A 139 -7.34 -1.49 -3.97
C ALA A 139 -7.85 -2.65 -4.83
N TYR A 140 -7.72 -3.91 -4.37
CA TYR A 140 -7.90 -5.09 -5.19
C TYR A 140 -8.77 -6.16 -4.53
N ALA A 141 -9.65 -6.74 -5.32
CA ALA A 141 -10.36 -7.98 -5.02
C ALA A 141 -10.28 -8.92 -6.24
N MET A 142 -10.54 -10.20 -6.08
CA MET A 142 -10.55 -11.15 -7.20
C MET A 142 -11.56 -12.27 -7.01
N ASP A 143 -11.88 -12.91 -8.12
CA ASP A 143 -12.56 -14.21 -8.14
C ASP A 143 -11.84 -15.15 -9.12
N LYS A 144 -12.41 -16.30 -9.40
CA LYS A 144 -11.87 -17.27 -10.37
C LYS A 144 -11.82 -16.76 -11.83
N THR A 145 -12.42 -15.60 -12.13
CA THR A 145 -12.57 -15.09 -13.51
C THR A 145 -11.82 -13.79 -13.77
N ALA A 146 -11.57 -12.99 -12.75
CA ALA A 146 -10.92 -11.68 -12.90
C ALA A 146 -10.38 -11.11 -11.58
N VAL A 147 -9.54 -10.09 -11.73
CA VAL A 147 -9.21 -9.14 -10.67
C VAL A 147 -10.10 -7.91 -10.81
N TYR A 148 -10.57 -7.39 -9.70
CA TYR A 148 -11.39 -6.18 -9.58
C TYR A 148 -10.63 -5.11 -8.82
N THR A 149 -10.82 -3.86 -9.24
CA THR A 149 -10.34 -2.68 -8.54
C THR A 149 -11.49 -1.70 -8.35
N THR A 150 -11.28 -0.65 -7.58
CA THR A 150 -12.28 0.41 -7.40
C THR A 150 -12.59 1.16 -8.71
N SER A 151 -11.79 0.99 -9.74
CA SER A 151 -11.98 1.61 -11.08
C SER A 151 -12.40 0.62 -12.16
N GLY A 152 -12.61 -0.64 -11.84
CA GLY A 152 -13.07 -1.64 -12.80
C GLY A 152 -12.33 -2.97 -12.76
N ARG A 153 -12.51 -3.75 -13.82
CA ARG A 153 -12.01 -5.12 -13.96
C ARG A 153 -10.70 -5.17 -14.74
N ILE A 154 -9.74 -5.97 -14.25
CA ILE A 154 -8.52 -6.37 -14.99
C ILE A 154 -8.77 -7.75 -15.60
N SER A 155 -9.11 -7.79 -16.90
CA SER A 155 -9.48 -9.04 -17.57
C SER A 155 -8.29 -9.92 -17.92
N ASP A 156 -7.11 -9.32 -18.13
CA ASP A 156 -5.93 -9.99 -18.68
C ASP A 156 -4.89 -10.38 -17.62
N ALA A 157 -5.25 -10.24 -16.33
CA ALA A 157 -4.39 -10.67 -15.23
C ALA A 157 -4.28 -12.20 -15.18
N GLU A 158 -3.08 -12.69 -14.92
CA GLU A 158 -2.87 -14.11 -14.66
C GLU A 158 -3.22 -14.42 -13.20
N LEU A 159 -4.46 -14.89 -13.01
CA LEU A 159 -5.07 -15.03 -11.68
C LEU A 159 -4.29 -15.93 -10.72
N ALA A 160 -3.68 -17.00 -11.24
CA ALA A 160 -2.93 -17.96 -10.41
C ALA A 160 -1.63 -17.38 -9.82
N ALA A 161 -1.09 -16.32 -10.46
CA ALA A 161 0.15 -15.66 -10.05
C ALA A 161 -0.08 -14.22 -9.58
N PHE A 162 -1.33 -13.78 -9.47
CA PHE A 162 -1.64 -12.40 -9.10
C PHE A 162 -1.37 -12.16 -7.61
N GLN A 163 -0.57 -11.14 -7.33
CA GLN A 163 -0.15 -10.73 -5.99
C GLN A 163 -0.31 -9.21 -5.85
N VAL A 164 -0.87 -8.76 -4.73
CA VAL A 164 -0.77 -7.36 -4.29
C VAL A 164 0.58 -7.15 -3.61
N LEU A 165 1.14 -5.95 -3.65
CA LEU A 165 2.51 -5.67 -3.18
C LEU A 165 2.57 -4.66 -2.03
N ASP A 166 1.41 -4.16 -1.60
CA ASP A 166 1.24 -3.20 -0.51
C ASP A 166 -0.17 -3.33 0.09
N ASN A 167 -0.55 -2.47 1.04
CA ASN A 167 -1.86 -2.51 1.67
C ASN A 167 -3.00 -2.03 0.77
N GLY A 168 -2.70 -1.43 -0.38
CA GLY A 168 -3.68 -0.95 -1.34
C GLY A 168 -4.36 0.38 -0.98
N GLN A 169 -3.76 1.17 -0.09
CA GLN A 169 -4.31 2.43 0.40
C GLN A 169 -3.24 3.50 0.42
N ASN A 170 -3.60 4.75 0.12
CA ASN A 170 -2.72 5.90 0.28
C ASN A 170 -2.93 6.60 1.63
N ASP A 171 -2.15 7.64 1.91
CA ASP A 171 -2.17 8.39 3.16
C ASP A 171 -3.55 9.00 3.52
N SER A 172 -4.39 9.26 2.51
CA SER A 172 -5.75 9.77 2.71
C SER A 172 -6.81 8.66 2.83
N GLY A 173 -6.38 7.39 2.87
CA GLY A 173 -7.28 6.25 2.91
C GLY A 173 -7.90 5.88 1.57
N ALA A 174 -7.48 6.51 0.47
CA ALA A 174 -8.01 6.18 -0.84
C ALA A 174 -7.34 4.94 -1.44
N PRO A 175 -8.09 4.10 -2.18
CA PRO A 175 -7.55 2.89 -2.80
C PRO A 175 -6.42 3.19 -3.77
N GLN A 176 -5.22 2.70 -3.47
CA GLN A 176 -4.03 2.88 -4.30
C GLN A 176 -3.03 1.77 -4.00
N GLY A 177 -2.40 1.21 -5.01
CA GLY A 177 -1.35 0.22 -4.72
C GLY A 177 -0.79 -0.46 -5.94
N TYR A 178 0.33 -1.15 -5.70
CA TYR A 178 1.00 -1.98 -6.66
C TYR A 178 0.54 -3.43 -6.56
N ALA A 179 0.49 -4.09 -7.72
CA ALA A 179 0.26 -5.53 -7.82
C ALA A 179 1.09 -6.09 -8.98
N LYS A 180 1.29 -7.40 -9.02
CA LYS A 180 1.93 -8.08 -10.16
C LYS A 180 1.30 -9.44 -10.41
N ASP A 181 1.49 -9.95 -11.61
CA ASP A 181 1.35 -11.36 -11.94
C ASP A 181 2.69 -11.88 -12.51
N SER A 182 2.74 -13.04 -13.14
CA SER A 182 3.99 -13.57 -13.72
C SER A 182 4.49 -12.80 -14.94
N ARG A 183 3.67 -11.92 -15.53
CA ARG A 183 3.94 -11.25 -16.82
C ARG A 183 4.13 -9.76 -16.71
N GLN A 184 3.47 -9.11 -15.75
CA GLN A 184 3.43 -7.65 -15.69
C GLN A 184 3.15 -7.11 -14.29
N VAL A 185 3.53 -5.85 -14.10
CA VAL A 185 3.27 -5.09 -12.88
C VAL A 185 2.15 -4.11 -13.13
N TYR A 186 1.27 -3.97 -12.15
CA TYR A 186 0.10 -3.10 -12.16
C TYR A 186 0.23 -2.01 -11.11
N PHE A 187 -0.32 -0.84 -11.41
CA PHE A 187 -0.52 0.23 -10.45
C PHE A 187 -1.93 0.79 -10.54
N HIS A 188 -2.63 0.79 -9.43
CA HIS A 188 -3.92 1.44 -9.27
C HIS A 188 -3.75 2.72 -8.46
N ASN A 189 -4.25 3.86 -8.94
CA ASN A 189 -4.12 5.17 -8.29
C ASN A 189 -5.44 5.75 -7.77
N GLY A 190 -6.50 4.95 -7.71
CA GLY A 190 -7.82 5.39 -7.26
C GLY A 190 -8.66 6.10 -8.31
N ASP A 191 -8.05 6.95 -9.14
CA ASP A 191 -8.76 7.90 -10.01
C ASP A 191 -9.02 7.40 -11.43
N GLY A 192 -8.69 6.19 -11.76
CA GLY A 192 -8.81 5.74 -13.12
C GLY A 192 -8.44 4.29 -13.37
N LYS A 193 -8.28 3.94 -14.63
CA LYS A 193 -7.91 2.58 -15.02
C LYS A 193 -6.54 2.21 -14.44
N VAL A 194 -6.43 0.95 -14.03
CA VAL A 194 -5.15 0.37 -13.63
C VAL A 194 -4.13 0.54 -14.75
N LYS A 195 -2.94 0.98 -14.39
CA LYS A 195 -1.82 1.15 -15.32
C LYS A 195 -0.93 -0.08 -15.27
N ILE A 196 -0.52 -0.56 -16.43
CA ILE A 196 0.56 -1.53 -16.55
C ILE A 196 1.88 -0.76 -16.59
N ILE A 197 2.82 -1.11 -15.70
CA ILE A 197 4.14 -0.49 -15.64
C ILE A 197 5.03 -1.13 -16.68
N LYS A 198 5.13 -0.46 -17.83
CA LYS A 198 5.89 -0.97 -18.97
C LYS A 198 7.38 -1.07 -18.65
N GLY A 199 7.96 -2.21 -18.96
CA GLY A 199 9.39 -2.46 -18.83
C GLY A 199 9.86 -2.75 -17.40
N ALA A 200 8.95 -2.90 -16.43
CA ALA A 200 9.30 -3.37 -15.10
C ALA A 200 9.78 -4.83 -15.15
N GLU A 201 10.82 -5.14 -14.38
CA GLU A 201 11.30 -6.51 -14.15
C GLU A 201 10.44 -7.17 -13.09
N VAL A 202 9.46 -7.95 -13.51
CA VAL A 202 8.43 -8.52 -12.65
C VAL A 202 9.01 -9.36 -11.50
N SER A 203 10.05 -10.16 -11.79
CA SER A 203 10.65 -11.06 -10.81
C SER A 203 11.29 -10.36 -9.62
N SER A 204 11.85 -9.17 -9.85
CA SER A 204 12.53 -8.35 -8.83
C SER A 204 11.74 -7.12 -8.40
N PHE A 205 10.50 -6.96 -8.88
CA PHE A 205 9.69 -5.80 -8.56
C PHE A 205 9.15 -5.85 -7.14
N LEU A 206 9.38 -4.79 -6.37
CA LEU A 206 8.96 -4.62 -4.98
C LEU A 206 8.27 -3.25 -4.82
N SER A 207 7.17 -3.21 -4.08
CA SER A 207 6.66 -1.99 -3.48
C SER A 207 7.49 -1.65 -2.24
N LEU A 208 7.73 -0.38 -1.98
CA LEU A 208 8.48 0.08 -0.80
C LEU A 208 7.50 0.45 0.33
N GLY A 209 6.79 -0.56 0.81
CA GLY A 209 5.80 -0.43 1.87
C GLY A 209 4.60 0.45 1.45
N ASP A 210 4.06 1.17 2.42
CA ASP A 210 2.90 2.05 2.23
C ASP A 210 3.27 3.40 1.60
N THR A 211 4.43 3.47 0.95
CA THR A 211 4.87 4.65 0.21
C THR A 211 4.39 4.61 -1.24
N TYR A 212 4.56 5.71 -1.96
CA TYR A 212 4.24 5.76 -3.40
C TYR A 212 5.34 5.15 -4.28
N PHE A 213 6.43 4.67 -3.67
CA PHE A 213 7.61 4.21 -4.38
C PHE A 213 7.65 2.70 -4.52
N ALA A 214 8.32 2.27 -5.59
CA ALA A 214 8.63 0.88 -5.86
C ALA A 214 9.96 0.80 -6.61
N ARG A 215 10.56 -0.38 -6.64
CA ARG A 215 11.78 -0.62 -7.43
C ARG A 215 11.78 -2.00 -8.05
N ASP A 216 12.59 -2.17 -9.07
CA ASP A 216 13.11 -3.46 -9.52
C ASP A 216 14.65 -3.45 -9.48
N GLU A 217 15.30 -4.48 -9.97
CA GLU A 217 16.78 -4.55 -10.01
C GLU A 217 17.45 -3.49 -10.91
N LYS A 218 16.69 -2.77 -11.72
CA LYS A 218 17.21 -1.81 -12.72
C LYS A 218 16.71 -0.39 -12.53
N ARG A 219 15.57 -0.20 -11.87
CA ARG A 219 14.83 1.09 -11.89
C ARG A 219 14.10 1.37 -10.60
N ILE A 220 13.93 2.64 -10.34
CA ILE A 220 13.01 3.17 -9.31
C ILE A 220 11.72 3.63 -9.99
N TYR A 221 10.62 3.46 -9.30
CA TYR A 221 9.29 3.89 -9.71
C TYR A 221 8.66 4.73 -8.61
N ALA A 222 7.88 5.72 -9.02
CA ALA A 222 7.07 6.52 -8.14
C ALA A 222 5.70 6.77 -8.77
N TYR A 223 4.65 6.53 -8.01
CA TYR A 223 3.27 6.74 -8.45
C TYR A 223 2.95 6.02 -9.78
N GLY A 224 3.40 4.79 -9.90
CA GLY A 224 3.20 3.94 -11.07
C GLY A 224 3.97 4.37 -12.34
N LYS A 225 5.01 5.20 -12.19
CA LYS A 225 5.87 5.62 -13.29
C LYS A 225 7.34 5.44 -12.95
N GLN A 226 8.14 5.09 -13.95
CA GLN A 226 9.58 5.07 -13.76
C GLN A 226 10.10 6.46 -13.38
N LEU A 227 10.95 6.51 -12.36
CA LEU A 227 11.66 7.72 -11.95
C LEU A 227 12.78 8.01 -12.96
N PRO A 228 12.70 9.09 -13.73
CA PRO A 228 13.65 9.33 -14.80
C PRO A 228 15.04 9.65 -14.23
N LYS A 229 16.07 9.02 -14.78
CA LYS A 229 17.48 9.28 -14.46
C LYS A 229 17.90 8.97 -13.01
N ALA A 230 17.08 8.31 -12.20
CA ALA A 230 17.47 7.93 -10.86
C ALA A 230 18.63 6.93 -10.90
N GLU A 231 19.64 7.18 -10.08
CA GLU A 231 20.79 6.29 -9.89
C GLU A 231 20.48 5.28 -8.79
N LEU A 232 20.08 4.07 -9.16
CA LEU A 232 19.60 3.04 -8.24
C LEU A 232 20.55 2.78 -7.05
N THR A 233 21.86 2.79 -7.29
CA THR A 233 22.88 2.46 -6.28
C THR A 233 23.06 3.53 -5.20
N SER A 234 22.60 4.75 -5.46
CA SER A 234 22.70 5.88 -4.54
C SER A 234 21.34 6.46 -4.17
N TRP A 235 20.28 5.80 -4.64
CA TRP A 235 18.93 6.27 -4.38
C TRP A 235 18.51 5.93 -2.95
N GLU A 236 17.95 6.91 -2.26
CA GLU A 236 17.38 6.77 -0.93
C GLU A 236 16.01 7.43 -0.84
N LEU A 237 15.13 6.83 -0.05
CA LEU A 237 13.81 7.35 0.27
C LEU A 237 13.96 8.30 1.46
N LEU A 238 13.41 9.51 1.37
CA LEU A 238 13.45 10.52 2.44
C LEU A 238 12.13 10.61 3.20
N SER A 239 11.01 10.40 2.52
CA SER A 239 9.66 10.36 3.07
C SER A 239 8.71 9.63 2.11
N HIS A 240 7.42 9.55 2.43
CA HIS A 240 6.40 9.00 1.52
C HIS A 240 6.37 9.70 0.15
N TRP A 241 6.86 10.94 0.06
CA TRP A 241 6.78 11.80 -1.13
C TRP A 241 8.12 12.14 -1.76
N TYR A 242 9.18 12.18 -0.95
CA TYR A 242 10.49 12.64 -1.38
C TYR A 242 11.51 11.52 -1.42
N SER A 243 12.36 11.59 -2.41
CA SER A 243 13.53 10.72 -2.54
C SER A 243 14.70 11.49 -3.15
N ARG A 244 15.90 10.94 -3.05
CA ARG A 244 17.07 11.52 -3.71
C ARG A 244 18.03 10.43 -4.17
N ASP A 245 18.91 10.79 -5.10
CA ASP A 245 20.10 10.00 -5.46
C ASP A 245 21.37 10.84 -5.25
N ALA A 246 22.52 10.37 -5.70
CA ALA A 246 23.79 11.10 -5.56
C ALA A 246 23.78 12.50 -6.24
N LYS A 247 22.83 12.78 -7.12
CA LYS A 247 22.85 14.00 -7.94
C LYS A 247 21.58 14.84 -7.87
N ARG A 248 20.43 14.25 -7.48
CA ARG A 248 19.10 14.85 -7.64
C ARG A 248 18.22 14.60 -6.44
N VAL A 249 17.28 15.49 -6.27
CA VAL A 249 16.14 15.34 -5.36
C VAL A 249 14.86 15.20 -6.18
N TYR A 250 13.95 14.37 -5.70
CA TYR A 250 12.69 14.08 -6.37
C TYR A 250 11.52 14.26 -5.41
N TYR A 251 10.42 14.80 -5.94
CA TYR A 251 9.09 14.70 -5.38
C TYR A 251 8.28 13.73 -6.23
N LEU A 252 7.90 12.58 -5.67
CA LEU A 252 7.32 11.48 -6.43
C LEU A 252 8.16 11.16 -7.69
N ASN A 253 7.55 11.26 -8.88
CA ASN A 253 8.21 10.99 -10.16
C ASN A 253 8.78 12.24 -10.86
N ARG A 254 8.94 13.36 -10.14
CA ARG A 254 9.43 14.63 -10.68
C ARG A 254 10.73 15.06 -10.02
N GLU A 255 11.73 15.41 -10.82
CA GLU A 255 12.97 16.01 -10.35
C GLU A 255 12.70 17.43 -9.86
N ILE A 256 13.10 17.77 -8.64
CA ILE A 256 13.08 19.14 -8.10
C ILE A 256 14.31 19.85 -8.64
N LYS A 257 14.12 20.63 -9.68
CA LYS A 257 15.23 21.33 -10.35
C LYS A 257 15.80 22.43 -9.46
N GLY A 258 17.10 22.40 -9.29
CA GLY A 258 17.83 23.41 -8.52
C GLY A 258 17.88 23.16 -7.01
N ALA A 259 17.25 22.09 -6.53
CA ALA A 259 17.39 21.68 -5.14
C ALA A 259 18.85 21.32 -4.81
N ASP A 260 19.36 21.85 -3.70
CA ASP A 260 20.66 21.46 -3.17
C ASP A 260 20.54 20.10 -2.45
N ARG A 261 21.01 19.06 -3.13
CA ARG A 261 20.89 17.67 -2.68
C ARG A 261 21.48 17.44 -1.30
N ASP A 262 22.61 18.08 -0.99
CA ASP A 262 23.38 17.77 0.21
C ASP A 262 22.77 18.40 1.47
N SER A 263 22.08 19.53 1.33
CA SER A 263 21.36 20.20 2.42
C SER A 263 19.84 19.93 2.42
N PHE A 264 19.33 19.16 1.46
CA PHE A 264 17.89 18.90 1.37
C PHE A 264 17.40 18.05 2.54
N THR A 265 16.38 18.57 3.23
CA THR A 265 15.74 17.90 4.37
C THR A 265 14.23 17.98 4.24
N VAL A 266 13.55 16.89 4.59
CA VAL A 266 12.09 16.83 4.71
C VAL A 266 11.68 17.22 6.14
N CYS A 267 10.48 17.77 6.28
CA CYS A 267 9.98 18.19 7.59
C CYS A 267 9.45 17.04 8.43
N THR A 268 9.13 15.93 7.78
CA THR A 268 8.58 14.76 8.41
C THR A 268 9.37 13.53 7.97
N PRO A 269 10.07 12.86 8.88
CA PRO A 269 10.75 11.60 8.61
C PRO A 269 9.73 10.45 8.36
N LEU A 270 10.20 9.34 7.79
CA LEU A 270 9.39 8.17 7.40
C LEU A 270 8.54 7.56 8.54
N ASP A 271 8.94 7.74 9.78
CA ASP A 271 8.28 7.22 10.97
C ASP A 271 7.20 8.14 11.56
N ALA A 272 7.03 9.33 10.99
CA ALA A 272 6.00 10.28 11.43
C ALA A 272 4.68 10.14 10.63
N PRO A 273 3.53 10.60 11.18
CA PRO A 273 2.27 10.57 10.44
C PRO A 273 2.36 11.35 9.12
N PRO A 274 1.79 10.83 8.02
CA PRO A 274 2.02 11.34 6.66
C PRO A 274 1.51 12.75 6.35
N LEU A 275 0.75 13.36 7.23
CA LEU A 275 0.11 14.67 7.00
C LEU A 275 1.07 15.87 6.82
N ALA A 276 2.32 15.76 7.28
CA ALA A 276 3.30 16.83 7.18
C ALA A 276 4.34 16.66 6.05
N ASP A 277 4.25 15.61 5.29
CA ASP A 277 5.28 15.11 4.37
C ASP A 277 5.50 15.92 3.09
N HIS A 278 4.68 16.95 2.86
CA HIS A 278 4.76 17.76 1.65
C HIS A 278 5.73 18.95 1.75
N LEU A 279 6.27 19.20 2.95
CA LEU A 279 7.17 20.31 3.20
C LEU A 279 8.63 19.85 3.30
N ALA A 280 9.49 20.55 2.58
CA ALA A 280 10.92 20.31 2.61
C ALA A 280 11.69 21.64 2.51
N ARG A 281 12.99 21.60 2.76
CA ARG A 281 13.89 22.73 2.56
C ARG A 281 15.29 22.27 2.19
N ASP A 282 16.01 23.13 1.52
CA ASP A 282 17.46 23.07 1.45
C ASP A 282 18.09 24.36 2.03
N LYS A 283 19.37 24.59 1.82
CA LYS A 283 20.06 25.79 2.32
C LYS A 283 19.57 27.09 1.68
N ASP A 284 18.97 27.02 0.47
CA ASP A 284 18.66 28.20 -0.34
C ASP A 284 17.14 28.38 -0.51
N HIS A 285 16.32 27.31 -0.34
CA HIS A 285 14.91 27.33 -0.68
C HIS A 285 14.04 26.54 0.30
N PHE A 286 12.77 26.90 0.33
CA PHE A 286 11.69 26.19 0.99
C PHE A 286 10.76 25.59 -0.07
N TYR A 287 10.26 24.38 0.18
CA TYR A 287 9.46 23.62 -0.80
C TYR A 287 8.14 23.19 -0.20
N GLN A 288 7.09 23.23 -1.03
CA GLN A 288 5.90 22.44 -0.86
C GLN A 288 5.72 21.59 -2.12
N ASN A 289 5.74 20.30 -1.97
CA ASN A 289 5.81 19.36 -3.10
C ASN A 289 7.11 19.59 -3.91
N ASP A 290 6.99 19.86 -5.19
CA ASP A 290 8.12 20.18 -6.08
C ASP A 290 8.25 21.70 -6.39
N GLU A 291 7.51 22.56 -5.68
CA GLU A 291 7.45 23.99 -5.91
C GLU A 291 8.18 24.75 -4.79
N ILE A 292 8.98 25.76 -5.21
CA ILE A 292 9.60 26.70 -4.27
C ILE A 292 8.52 27.65 -3.74
N MET A 293 8.55 27.89 -2.44
CA MET A 293 7.65 28.82 -1.78
C MET A 293 8.40 29.83 -0.90
N GLU A 294 7.73 30.93 -0.54
CA GLU A 294 8.27 31.92 0.38
C GLU A 294 8.37 31.36 1.80
N GLU A 295 9.46 31.68 2.52
CA GLU A 295 9.70 31.21 3.87
C GLU A 295 8.55 31.50 4.82
N THR A 296 7.93 32.68 4.72
CA THR A 296 6.80 33.07 5.56
C THR A 296 5.58 32.17 5.39
N GLN A 297 5.28 31.78 4.15
CA GLN A 297 4.19 30.85 3.82
C GLN A 297 4.52 29.44 4.30
N TRP A 298 5.76 29.00 4.10
CA TRP A 298 6.24 27.69 4.55
C TRP A 298 6.15 27.56 6.08
N LEU A 299 6.60 28.57 6.85
CA LEU A 299 6.45 28.59 8.30
C LEU A 299 5.00 28.61 8.77
N GLU A 300 4.10 29.27 8.03
CA GLU A 300 2.68 29.25 8.33
C GLU A 300 2.08 27.84 8.13
N GLN A 301 2.42 27.16 7.05
CA GLN A 301 2.00 25.78 6.81
C GLN A 301 2.51 24.86 7.91
N LEU A 302 3.78 24.93 8.25
CA LEU A 302 4.38 24.12 9.31
C LEU A 302 3.66 24.32 10.68
N ARG A 303 3.27 25.58 11.00
CA ARG A 303 2.50 25.85 12.23
C ARG A 303 1.09 25.29 12.21
N LYS A 304 0.40 25.33 11.06
CA LYS A 304 -0.92 24.71 10.90
C LYS A 304 -0.86 23.22 11.16
N MET A 305 0.11 22.56 10.57
CA MET A 305 0.33 21.11 10.73
C MET A 305 0.65 20.72 12.18
N ALA A 306 1.40 21.53 12.90
CA ALA A 306 1.70 21.29 14.31
C ALA A 306 0.51 21.50 15.26
N GLN A 307 -0.61 22.07 14.79
CA GLN A 307 -1.83 22.34 15.56
C GLN A 307 -2.98 21.39 15.25
N GLU A 308 -2.87 20.60 14.18
CA GLU A 308 -3.85 19.54 13.87
C GLU A 308 -3.49 18.31 14.71
N PRO A 309 -4.44 17.83 15.54
CA PRO A 309 -4.25 16.71 16.46
C PRO A 309 -4.18 15.36 15.74
#